data_b02c8a5357cdbfc659656591ab0fc3cc
#
_entry.id   b02c8a5357cdbfc659656591ab0fc3cc
#
_cell.length_a   1.000
_cell.length_b   1.000
_cell.length_c   1.000
_cell.angle_alpha   90.00
_cell.angle_beta   90.00
_cell.angle_gamma   90.00
#
_symmetry.space_group_name_H-M   'P 1'
#
loop_
_entity.id
_entity.type
_entity.pdbx_description
1 polymer ?
#
loop_
_entity_poly.entity_id
_entity_poly.type
_entity_poly.pdbx_seq_one_letter_code
_entity_poly.pdbx_strand_id
1 'polypeptide(L)' 'MFEETNIIVLDKLIESRLKKEKELKYYQEELMELQEKMKMLQMDIDVTNIIIRMINDENVVDLKTYLIGKVNE' A
#
# COMPACT_ATOMS: atom_id res chain seq x y z
N MET A 1 31.02 37.54 23.52
CA MET A 1 29.96 36.92 24.30
C MET A 1 28.68 36.78 23.51
N PHE A 2 28.17 37.84 22.94
CA PHE A 2 26.92 37.82 22.17
C PHE A 2 27.05 36.95 20.93
N GLU A 3 28.19 37.00 20.23
CA GLU A 3 28.45 36.18 19.04
C GLU A 3 28.57 34.71 19.35
N GLU A 4 29.20 34.34 20.48
CA GLU A 4 29.33 32.95 20.90
C GLU A 4 27.98 32.33 21.21
N THR A 5 27.09 33.08 21.88
CA THR A 5 25.74 32.63 22.17
C THR A 5 24.95 32.38 20.89
N ASN A 6 25.07 33.27 19.90
CA ASN A 6 24.42 33.11 18.61
C ASN A 6 24.95 31.89 17.84
N ILE A 7 26.26 31.64 17.89
CA ILE A 7 26.89 30.48 17.25
C ILE A 7 26.35 29.19 17.88
N ILE A 8 26.26 29.12 19.22
CA ILE A 8 25.73 27.94 19.92
C ILE A 8 24.27 27.69 19.58
N VAL A 9 23.48 28.76 19.53
CA VAL A 9 22.06 28.63 19.13
C VAL A 9 21.95 28.18 17.69
N LEU A 10 22.76 28.71 16.80
CA LEU A 10 22.78 28.31 15.40
C LEU A 10 23.17 26.85 15.23
N ASP A 11 24.21 26.39 15.94
CA ASP A 11 24.65 25.01 15.91
C ASP A 11 23.54 24.05 16.35
N LYS A 12 22.83 24.40 17.42
CA LYS A 12 21.73 23.59 17.91
C LYS A 12 20.58 23.55 16.92
N LEU A 13 20.30 24.65 16.26
CA LEU A 13 19.26 24.72 15.24
C LEU A 13 19.62 23.86 14.02
N ILE A 14 20.86 23.93 13.59
CA ILE A 14 21.36 23.12 12.47
C ILE A 14 21.29 21.65 12.83
N GLU A 15 21.70 21.27 14.03
CA GLU A 15 21.64 19.89 14.50
C GLU A 15 20.20 19.39 14.55
N SER A 16 19.30 20.21 15.09
CA SER A 16 17.88 19.90 15.13
C SER A 16 17.29 19.71 13.73
N ARG A 17 17.69 20.58 12.80
CA ARG A 17 17.25 20.47 11.41
C ARG A 17 17.73 19.17 10.77
N LEU A 18 18.99 18.82 10.99
CA LEU A 18 19.56 17.58 10.45
C LEU A 18 18.82 16.35 10.97
N LYS A 19 18.48 16.34 12.26
CA LYS A 19 17.69 15.25 12.84
C LYS A 19 16.32 15.14 12.21
N LYS A 20 15.65 16.27 12.02
CA LYS A 20 14.34 16.32 11.41
C LYS A 20 14.37 15.92 9.94
N GLU A 21 15.41 16.31 9.22
CA GLU A 21 15.60 15.89 7.82
C GLU A 21 15.79 14.38 7.71
N LYS A 22 16.57 13.78 8.61
CA LYS A 22 16.75 12.33 8.66
C LYS A 22 15.44 11.62 8.98
N GLU A 23 14.70 12.16 9.93
CA GLU A 23 13.40 11.60 10.31
C GLU A 23 12.40 11.70 9.15
N LEU A 24 12.38 12.83 8.48
CA LEU A 24 11.54 13.02 7.30
C LEU A 24 11.88 12.01 6.21
N LYS A 25 13.16 11.82 5.95
CA LYS A 25 13.63 10.86 4.96
C LYS A 25 13.19 9.44 5.32
N TYR A 26 13.31 9.08 6.58
CA TYR A 26 12.86 7.79 7.07
C TYR A 26 11.37 7.58 6.80
N TYR A 27 10.54 8.57 7.12
CA TYR A 27 9.11 8.47 6.88
C TYR A 27 8.75 8.46 5.40
N GLN A 28 9.51 9.18 4.59
CA GLN A 28 9.32 9.14 3.14
C GLN A 28 9.60 7.74 2.59
N GLU A 29 10.64 7.09 3.08
CA GLU A 29 10.96 5.72 2.69
C GLU A 29 9.88 4.74 3.15
N GLU A 30 9.40 4.90 4.39
CA GLU A 30 8.28 4.10 4.91
C GLU A 30 7.01 4.31 4.09
N LEU A 31 6.75 5.55 3.71
CA LEU A 31 5.58 5.86 2.88
C LEU A 31 5.67 5.18 1.52
N MET A 32 6.85 5.19 0.91
CA MET A 32 7.06 4.52 -0.37
C MET A 32 6.83 3.02 -0.27
N GLU A 33 7.31 2.38 0.81
CA GLU A 33 7.06 0.96 1.06
C GLU A 33 5.56 0.69 1.22
N LEU A 34 4.87 1.52 1.99
CA LEU A 34 3.43 1.39 2.18
C LEU A 34 2.67 1.56 0.86
N GLN A 35 3.07 2.52 0.05
CA GLN A 35 2.46 2.74 -1.25
C GLN A 35 2.64 1.52 -2.16
N GLU A 36 3.81 0.91 -2.14
CA GLU A 36 4.08 -0.30 -2.89
C GLU A 36 3.22 -1.47 -2.41
N LYS A 37 3.11 -1.64 -1.10
CA LYS A 37 2.25 -2.67 -0.52
C LYS A 37 0.78 -2.46 -0.89
N MET A 38 0.32 -1.22 -0.83
CA MET A 38 -1.04 -0.88 -1.22
C MET A 38 -1.30 -1.20 -2.69
N LYS A 39 -0.34 -0.88 -3.53
CA LYS A 39 -0.43 -1.18 -4.96
C LYS A 39 -0.53 -2.68 -5.21
N MET A 40 0.30 -3.48 -4.53
CA MET A 40 0.25 -4.93 -4.65
C MET A 40 -1.07 -5.50 -4.16
N LEU A 41 -1.56 -5.00 -3.03
CA LEU A 41 -2.86 -5.42 -2.50
C LEU A 41 -4.00 -5.05 -3.46
N GLN A 42 -3.95 -3.87 -4.05
CA GLN A 42 -4.96 -3.46 -5.02
C GLN A 42 -4.95 -4.35 -6.25
N MET A 43 -3.76 -4.72 -6.73
CA MET A 43 -3.63 -5.65 -7.84
C MET A 43 -4.22 -7.02 -7.49
N ASP A 44 -3.94 -7.52 -6.29
CA ASP A 44 -4.49 -8.80 -5.82
C ASP A 44 -6.01 -8.74 -5.73
N ILE A 45 -6.56 -7.65 -5.23
CA ILE A 45 -8.00 -7.44 -5.16
C ILE A 45 -8.59 -7.43 -6.57
N ASP A 46 -7.96 -6.71 -7.49
CA ASP A 46 -8.43 -6.61 -8.87
C ASP A 46 -8.45 -7.99 -9.55
N VAL A 47 -7.36 -8.75 -9.40
CA VAL A 47 -7.28 -10.10 -9.95
C VAL A 47 -8.33 -11.00 -9.31
N THR A 48 -8.49 -10.94 -8.01
CA THR A 48 -9.50 -11.72 -7.29
C THR A 48 -10.91 -11.39 -7.77
N ASN A 49 -11.20 -10.11 -7.97
CA ASN A 49 -12.49 -9.67 -8.49
C ASN A 49 -12.76 -10.21 -9.90
N ILE A 50 -11.72 -10.24 -10.74
CA ILE A 50 -11.83 -10.82 -12.09
C ILE A 50 -12.13 -12.32 -11.98
N ILE A 51 -11.43 -13.03 -11.12
CA ILE A 51 -11.63 -14.47 -10.92
C ILE A 51 -13.05 -14.74 -10.41
N ILE A 52 -13.49 -13.99 -9.42
CA ILE A 52 -14.85 -14.11 -8.88
C ILE A 52 -15.89 -13.88 -9.98
N ARG A 53 -15.69 -12.87 -10.80
CA ARG A 53 -16.60 -12.56 -11.89
C ARG A 53 -16.64 -13.69 -12.92
N MET A 54 -15.49 -14.21 -13.27
CA MET A 54 -15.39 -15.34 -14.20
C MET A 54 -16.09 -16.58 -13.65
N ILE A 55 -15.88 -16.89 -12.38
CA ILE A 55 -16.54 -18.01 -11.73
C ILE A 55 -18.05 -17.80 -11.69
N ASN A 56 -18.51 -16.61 -11.32
CA ASN A 56 -19.94 -16.31 -11.26
C ASN A 56 -20.59 -16.37 -12.65
N ASP A 57 -19.94 -15.84 -13.65
CA ASP A 57 -20.50 -15.77 -14.99
C ASP A 57 -20.46 -17.11 -15.72
N GLU A 58 -19.38 -17.87 -15.56
CA GLU A 58 -19.19 -19.13 -16.26
C GLU A 58 -19.69 -20.34 -15.45
N ASN A 59 -19.32 -20.43 -14.18
CA ASN A 59 -19.66 -21.57 -13.37
C ASN A 59 -21.13 -21.61 -12.95
N VAL A 60 -21.78 -20.47 -12.83
CA VAL A 60 -23.22 -20.45 -12.53
C VAL A 60 -23.98 -21.09 -13.69
N VAL A 61 -23.58 -20.75 -14.92
CA VAL A 61 -24.17 -21.37 -16.12
C VAL A 61 -23.84 -22.86 -16.18
N ASP A 62 -22.57 -23.20 -15.98
CA ASP A 62 -22.11 -24.60 -16.00
C ASP A 62 -22.75 -25.42 -14.89
N LEU A 63 -22.86 -24.87 -13.70
CA LEU A 63 -23.53 -25.53 -12.58
C LEU A 63 -25.00 -25.76 -12.86
N LYS A 64 -25.67 -24.78 -13.44
CA LYS A 64 -27.07 -24.94 -13.82
C LYS A 64 -27.24 -26.04 -14.86
N THR A 65 -26.39 -26.03 -15.88
CA THR A 65 -26.40 -27.05 -16.91
C THR A 65 -26.12 -28.44 -16.33
N TYR A 66 -25.13 -28.53 -15.46
CA TYR A 66 -24.78 -29.78 -14.79
C TYR A 66 -25.92 -30.28 -13.88
N LEU A 67 -26.52 -29.42 -13.09
CA LEU A 67 -27.62 -29.77 -12.19
C LEU A 67 -28.87 -30.19 -12.97
N ILE A 68 -29.18 -29.48 -14.05
CA ILE A 68 -30.31 -29.83 -14.92
C ILE A 68 -30.08 -31.19 -15.56
N GLY A 69 -28.86 -31.43 -16.09
CA GLY A 69 -28.51 -32.71 -16.65
C GLY A 69 -28.62 -33.85 -15.64
N LYS A 70 -28.19 -33.60 -14.40
CA LYS A 70 -28.25 -34.61 -13.34
C LYS A 70 -29.64 -34.89 -12.86
N VAL A 71 -30.50 -33.86 -12.83
CA VAL A 71 -31.90 -34.01 -12.40
C VAL A 71 -32.71 -34.74 -13.47
N ASN A 72 -32.36 -34.56 -14.73
CA ASN A 72 -33.07 -35.21 -15.83
C ASN A 72 -32.61 -36.64 -16.10
N GLU A 73 -31.48 -37.01 -15.50
CA GLU A 73 -31.04 -38.40 -15.53
C GLU A 73 -31.74 -39.22 -14.42
#